data_815ec112a8c3d58839ca015ca88eda7d
#
_entry.id   815ec112a8c3d58839ca015ca88eda7d
#
_cell.length_a   1.000
_cell.length_b   1.000
_cell.length_c   1.000
_cell.angle_alpha   90.00
_cell.angle_beta   90.00
_cell.angle_gamma   90.00
#
_symmetry.space_group_name_H-M   'P 1'
#
loop_
_entity.id
_entity.type
_entity.pdbx_description
1 polymer ?
#
loop_
_entity_poly.entity_id
_entity_poly.type
_entity_poly.pdbx_seq_one_letter_code
_entity_poly.pdbx_strand_id
1 'polypeptide(L)'
;MQQHLTGCIIFVSMNQMFNNPFTRLADHADIPAISKLLNSAYRGESSRQGWTTEADLIAGEQRADEAMVKEVLDMPGSVILVYQDEQKEITGCVNLQQHGDRIYLGMFSVTPKLQGGGIGKILLHASEDYAKQVGCRSIYMSVISVRTELINWYIRHGYVDTGERKPFTEDGKTGKHLRELEFMILEKALY
;
A
#
# COMPACT_ATOMS: atom_id res chain seq x y z
N MET A 1 30.46 -15.25 -43.31
CA MET A 1 30.73 -15.40 -41.86
C MET A 1 29.73 -14.48 -41.13
N GLN A 2 28.60 -15.05 -40.73
CA GLN A 2 27.54 -14.34 -39.98
C GLN A 2 27.72 -14.72 -38.51
N GLN A 3 28.03 -13.73 -37.68
CA GLN A 3 28.05 -13.91 -36.22
C GLN A 3 26.64 -13.69 -35.66
N HIS A 4 26.03 -14.74 -35.13
CA HIS A 4 24.82 -14.69 -34.33
C HIS A 4 25.16 -14.12 -32.95
N LEU A 5 24.71 -12.91 -32.69
CA LEU A 5 24.63 -12.35 -31.34
C LEU A 5 23.42 -12.95 -30.63
N THR A 6 23.67 -13.97 -29.81
CA THR A 6 22.67 -14.55 -28.90
C THR A 6 22.46 -13.59 -27.72
N GLY A 7 21.40 -12.82 -27.78
CA GLY A 7 20.94 -12.00 -26.64
C GLY A 7 20.55 -12.90 -25.47
N CYS A 8 21.37 -12.91 -24.44
CA CYS A 8 21.06 -13.54 -23.17
C CYS A 8 19.99 -12.71 -22.48
N ILE A 9 18.71 -13.09 -22.64
CA ILE A 9 17.61 -12.55 -21.85
C ILE A 9 17.76 -13.15 -20.44
N ILE A 10 18.28 -12.34 -19.52
CA ILE A 10 18.30 -12.71 -18.11
C ILE A 10 16.84 -12.71 -17.61
N PHE A 11 16.21 -13.88 -17.59
CA PHE A 11 15.00 -14.13 -16.82
C PHE A 11 15.40 -14.05 -15.33
N VAL A 12 15.37 -12.86 -14.76
CA VAL A 12 15.36 -12.72 -13.31
C VAL A 12 14.01 -13.31 -12.86
N SER A 13 14.06 -14.44 -12.20
CA SER A 13 12.88 -15.08 -11.63
C SER A 13 12.19 -14.04 -10.73
N MET A 14 10.93 -13.67 -11.03
CA MET A 14 10.15 -12.70 -10.28
C MET A 14 9.99 -13.06 -8.77
N ASN A 15 10.36 -14.28 -8.40
CA ASN A 15 10.35 -14.78 -7.02
C ASN A 15 11.51 -14.29 -6.14
N GLN A 16 12.49 -13.54 -6.68
CA GLN A 16 13.63 -13.03 -5.91
C GLN A 16 13.58 -11.50 -5.68
N MET A 17 12.51 -10.84 -6.07
CA MET A 17 12.39 -9.38 -5.93
C MET A 17 12.26 -8.94 -4.45
N PHE A 18 11.74 -9.79 -3.58
CA PHE A 18 11.52 -9.50 -2.17
C PHE A 18 12.24 -10.51 -1.26
N ASN A 19 12.84 -10.02 -0.19
CA ASN A 19 13.52 -10.86 0.81
C ASN A 19 12.55 -11.77 1.60
N ASN A 20 11.26 -11.45 1.60
CA ASN A 20 10.24 -12.23 2.29
C ASN A 20 9.48 -13.11 1.28
N PRO A 21 9.44 -14.45 1.45
CA PRO A 21 8.82 -15.38 0.50
C PRO A 21 7.29 -15.25 0.44
N PHE A 22 6.67 -14.59 1.40
CA PHE A 22 5.22 -14.35 1.44
C PHE A 22 4.81 -13.05 0.74
N THR A 23 5.78 -12.27 0.24
CA THR A 23 5.53 -10.99 -0.45
C THR A 23 5.77 -11.16 -1.94
N ARG A 24 4.81 -10.71 -2.75
CA ARG A 24 4.89 -10.69 -4.21
C ARG A 24 4.15 -9.50 -4.82
N LEU A 25 4.35 -9.29 -6.11
CA LEU A 25 3.49 -8.41 -6.90
C LEU A 25 2.10 -9.05 -7.07
N ALA A 26 1.07 -8.23 -7.01
CA ALA A 26 -0.29 -8.62 -7.34
C ALA A 26 -0.48 -8.72 -8.86
N ASP A 27 -1.41 -9.56 -9.27
CA ASP A 27 -1.93 -9.62 -10.61
C ASP A 27 -3.47 -9.42 -10.64
N HIS A 28 -4.08 -9.47 -11.83
CA HIS A 28 -5.52 -9.24 -11.98
C HIS A 28 -6.39 -10.28 -11.25
N ALA A 29 -5.89 -11.49 -11.03
CA ALA A 29 -6.62 -12.52 -10.29
C ALA A 29 -6.77 -12.18 -8.80
N ASP A 30 -5.92 -11.28 -8.28
CA ASP A 30 -5.94 -10.86 -6.88
C ASP A 30 -6.95 -9.75 -6.58
N ILE A 31 -7.50 -9.10 -7.62
CA ILE A 31 -8.38 -7.92 -7.47
C ILE A 31 -9.52 -8.14 -6.48
N PRO A 32 -10.30 -9.25 -6.55
CA PRO A 32 -11.40 -9.46 -5.60
C PRO A 32 -10.93 -9.59 -4.15
N ALA A 33 -9.81 -10.28 -3.92
CA ALA A 33 -9.24 -10.46 -2.59
C ALA A 33 -8.69 -9.14 -2.01
N ILE A 34 -8.04 -8.32 -2.85
CA ILE A 34 -7.53 -6.98 -2.46
C ILE A 34 -8.70 -6.05 -2.13
N SER A 35 -9.74 -5.97 -2.96
CA SER A 35 -10.93 -5.15 -2.69
C SER A 35 -11.58 -5.54 -1.36
N LYS A 36 -11.77 -6.83 -1.12
CA LYS A 36 -12.31 -7.36 0.15
C LYS A 36 -11.43 -6.98 1.35
N LEU A 37 -10.11 -7.13 1.23
CA LEU A 37 -9.15 -6.77 2.27
C LEU A 37 -9.23 -5.26 2.61
N LEU A 38 -9.21 -4.38 1.59
CA LEU A 38 -9.32 -2.94 1.77
C LEU A 38 -10.58 -2.55 2.53
N ASN A 39 -11.73 -3.10 2.13
CA ASN A 39 -12.98 -2.81 2.80
C ASN A 39 -12.97 -3.29 4.26
N SER A 40 -12.51 -4.52 4.52
CA SER A 40 -12.45 -5.07 5.87
C SER A 40 -11.48 -4.33 6.80
N ALA A 41 -10.40 -3.75 6.26
CA ALA A 41 -9.38 -3.07 7.04
C ALA A 41 -9.73 -1.62 7.38
N TYR A 42 -10.48 -0.94 6.50
CA TYR A 42 -10.77 0.50 6.66
C TYR A 42 -12.20 0.80 7.09
N ARG A 43 -13.18 -0.04 6.78
CA ARG A 43 -14.62 0.26 6.91
C ARG A 43 -15.36 -0.78 7.73
N GLY A 44 -16.50 -0.34 8.26
CA GLY A 44 -17.46 -1.19 8.95
C GLY A 44 -16.94 -1.80 10.26
N GLU A 45 -17.76 -2.69 10.83
CA GLU A 45 -17.44 -3.32 12.12
C GLU A 45 -16.23 -4.25 12.07
N SER A 46 -15.95 -4.87 10.92
CA SER A 46 -14.76 -5.73 10.77
C SER A 46 -13.46 -4.96 11.00
N SER A 47 -13.38 -3.71 10.56
CA SER A 47 -12.19 -2.87 10.71
C SER A 47 -11.89 -2.52 12.16
N ARG A 48 -12.91 -2.48 13.04
CA ARG A 48 -12.78 -2.20 14.47
C ARG A 48 -12.05 -3.29 15.26
N GLN A 49 -11.84 -4.46 14.65
CA GLN A 49 -11.04 -5.54 15.24
C GLN A 49 -9.54 -5.28 15.12
N GLY A 50 -9.16 -4.29 14.33
CA GLY A 50 -7.80 -3.80 14.18
C GLY A 50 -7.63 -2.40 14.79
N TRP A 51 -6.39 -1.94 14.89
CA TRP A 51 -6.06 -0.62 15.44
C TRP A 51 -5.99 0.49 14.36
N THR A 52 -6.13 0.13 13.07
CA THR A 52 -5.99 1.09 11.96
C THR A 52 -7.32 1.46 11.30
N THR A 53 -8.45 1.24 11.97
CA THR A 53 -9.79 1.54 11.45
C THR A 53 -9.98 3.03 11.11
N GLU A 54 -10.80 3.32 10.10
CA GLU A 54 -11.31 4.66 9.80
C GLU A 54 -12.82 4.78 10.06
N ALA A 55 -13.45 3.75 10.63
CA ALA A 55 -14.90 3.68 10.82
C ALA A 55 -15.47 4.80 11.70
N ASP A 56 -14.65 5.46 12.55
CA ASP A 56 -15.05 6.61 13.35
C ASP A 56 -14.82 7.96 12.63
N LEU A 57 -14.22 7.95 11.46
CA LEU A 57 -13.92 9.13 10.66
C LEU A 57 -14.76 9.20 9.39
N ILE A 58 -15.04 8.03 8.80
CA ILE A 58 -15.72 7.91 7.51
C ILE A 58 -16.77 6.82 7.60
N ALA A 59 -18.04 7.20 7.45
CA ALA A 59 -19.16 6.28 7.41
C ALA A 59 -19.27 5.58 6.06
N GLY A 60 -19.71 4.32 6.08
CA GLY A 60 -19.90 3.47 4.91
C GLY A 60 -19.13 2.17 5.05
N GLU A 61 -19.50 1.19 4.22
CA GLU A 61 -18.89 -0.15 4.23
C GLU A 61 -17.85 -0.32 3.13
N GLN A 62 -17.80 0.60 2.17
CA GLN A 62 -16.96 0.51 0.99
C GLN A 62 -15.79 1.50 1.04
N ARG A 63 -14.56 0.99 0.93
CA ARG A 63 -13.33 1.76 0.74
C ARG A 63 -12.88 1.70 -0.71
N ALA A 64 -13.03 0.55 -1.35
CA ALA A 64 -12.68 0.34 -2.74
C ALA A 64 -13.55 -0.77 -3.34
N ASP A 65 -13.96 -0.64 -4.60
CA ASP A 65 -14.50 -1.72 -5.39
C ASP A 65 -13.42 -2.35 -6.30
N GLU A 66 -13.77 -3.43 -6.97
CA GLU A 66 -12.85 -4.13 -7.86
C GLU A 66 -12.41 -3.27 -9.05
N ALA A 67 -13.29 -2.37 -9.54
CA ALA A 67 -12.97 -1.48 -10.64
C ALA A 67 -11.89 -0.46 -10.23
N MET A 68 -11.97 0.09 -9.01
CA MET A 68 -10.94 0.99 -8.47
C MET A 68 -9.60 0.27 -8.27
N VAL A 69 -9.61 -0.97 -7.76
CA VAL A 69 -8.38 -1.77 -7.61
C VAL A 69 -7.76 -2.08 -8.96
N LYS A 70 -8.60 -2.44 -9.95
CA LYS A 70 -8.15 -2.67 -11.33
C LYS A 70 -7.53 -1.40 -11.93
N GLU A 71 -8.18 -0.25 -11.79
CA GLU A 71 -7.66 1.03 -12.31
C GLU A 71 -6.27 1.33 -11.74
N VAL A 72 -6.08 1.14 -10.43
CA VAL A 72 -4.79 1.33 -9.77
C VAL A 72 -3.74 0.34 -10.27
N LEU A 73 -4.12 -0.93 -10.49
CA LEU A 73 -3.20 -1.97 -10.96
C LEU A 73 -2.78 -1.73 -12.43
N ASP A 74 -3.67 -1.19 -13.25
CA ASP A 74 -3.41 -0.90 -14.67
C ASP A 74 -2.70 0.46 -14.90
N MET A 75 -2.61 1.30 -13.87
CA MET A 75 -2.02 2.63 -13.99
C MET A 75 -0.50 2.52 -14.25
N PRO A 76 0.04 3.20 -15.27
CA PRO A 76 1.47 3.21 -15.55
C PRO A 76 2.30 3.65 -14.34
N GLY A 77 3.35 2.88 -14.01
CA GLY A 77 4.20 3.15 -12.85
C GLY A 77 3.59 2.77 -11.50
N SER A 78 2.43 2.11 -11.49
CA SER A 78 1.77 1.59 -10.30
C SER A 78 1.96 0.08 -10.19
N VAL A 79 2.19 -0.39 -8.98
CA VAL A 79 2.18 -1.81 -8.61
C VAL A 79 1.46 -1.98 -7.28
N ILE A 80 0.93 -3.16 -7.05
CA ILE A 80 0.41 -3.54 -5.73
C ILE A 80 1.25 -4.70 -5.21
N LEU A 81 1.82 -4.57 -4.02
CA LEU A 81 2.44 -5.67 -3.29
C LEU A 81 1.37 -6.34 -2.44
N VAL A 82 1.39 -7.66 -2.39
CA VAL A 82 0.54 -8.45 -1.50
C VAL A 82 1.38 -9.32 -0.59
N TYR A 83 0.91 -9.50 0.63
CA TYR A 83 1.40 -10.50 1.56
C TYR A 83 0.41 -11.65 1.60
N GLN A 84 0.89 -12.86 1.28
CA GLN A 84 0.12 -14.10 1.37
C GLN A 84 0.58 -14.90 2.59
N ASP A 85 -0.36 -15.52 3.29
CA ASP A 85 -0.02 -16.46 4.35
C ASP A 85 0.34 -17.86 3.78
N GLU A 86 0.57 -18.83 4.68
CA GLU A 86 0.89 -20.21 4.30
C GLU A 86 -0.23 -20.90 3.53
N GLN A 87 -1.47 -20.47 3.68
CA GLN A 87 -2.66 -20.93 2.96
C GLN A 87 -2.84 -20.21 1.62
N LYS A 88 -1.94 -19.30 1.25
CA LYS A 88 -1.98 -18.41 0.09
C LYS A 88 -3.12 -17.39 0.10
N GLU A 89 -3.70 -17.12 1.27
CA GLU A 89 -4.67 -16.06 1.43
C GLU A 89 -3.96 -14.70 1.49
N ILE A 90 -4.51 -13.69 0.79
CA ILE A 90 -3.99 -12.32 0.84
C ILE A 90 -4.44 -11.68 2.13
N THR A 91 -3.48 -11.45 3.04
CA THR A 91 -3.72 -10.90 4.37
C THR A 91 -3.13 -9.51 4.56
N GLY A 92 -2.41 -9.00 3.57
CA GLY A 92 -1.92 -7.64 3.52
C GLY A 92 -1.69 -7.16 2.09
N CYS A 93 -1.82 -5.86 1.86
CA CYS A 93 -1.48 -5.24 0.57
C CYS A 93 -0.99 -3.80 0.75
N VAL A 94 -0.27 -3.30 -0.26
CA VAL A 94 0.14 -1.91 -0.38
C VAL A 94 0.28 -1.55 -1.86
N ASN A 95 -0.25 -0.39 -2.26
CA ASN A 95 -0.01 0.17 -3.59
C ASN A 95 1.22 1.07 -3.57
N LEU A 96 2.04 0.97 -4.60
CA LEU A 96 3.19 1.82 -4.85
C LEU A 96 3.05 2.44 -6.24
N GLN A 97 3.08 3.77 -6.30
CA GLN A 97 2.96 4.51 -7.55
C GLN A 97 4.16 5.44 -7.72
N GLN A 98 4.92 5.27 -8.79
CA GLN A 98 6.10 6.07 -9.06
C GLN A 98 5.73 7.45 -9.62
N HIS A 99 6.27 8.50 -9.01
CA HIS A 99 6.15 9.89 -9.42
C HIS A 99 7.54 10.51 -9.56
N GLY A 100 8.16 10.33 -10.73
CA GLY A 100 9.54 10.76 -10.95
C GLY A 100 10.53 9.96 -10.10
N ASP A 101 11.30 10.62 -9.25
CA ASP A 101 12.27 10.02 -8.33
C ASP A 101 11.69 9.74 -6.92
N ARG A 102 10.38 9.87 -6.77
CA ARG A 102 9.64 9.57 -5.54
C ARG A 102 8.61 8.47 -5.81
N ILE A 103 8.26 7.70 -4.79
CA ILE A 103 7.19 6.72 -4.87
C ILE A 103 6.11 7.01 -3.83
N TYR A 104 4.85 7.02 -4.25
CA TYR A 104 3.71 7.14 -3.37
C TYR A 104 3.31 5.78 -2.82
N LEU A 105 3.09 5.69 -1.51
CA LEU A 105 2.59 4.52 -0.81
C LEU A 105 1.12 4.75 -0.44
N GLY A 106 0.23 3.94 -0.99
CA GLY A 106 -1.21 3.99 -0.75
C GLY A 106 -1.81 2.62 -0.48
N MET A 107 -3.12 2.56 -0.22
CA MET A 107 -3.88 1.31 -0.01
C MET A 107 -3.24 0.34 1.01
N PHE A 108 -2.47 0.86 1.97
CA PHE A 108 -1.71 0.04 2.90
C PHE A 108 -2.63 -0.61 3.94
N SER A 109 -2.85 -1.91 3.82
CA SER A 109 -3.83 -2.66 4.59
C SER A 109 -3.28 -3.98 5.08
N VAL A 110 -3.70 -4.37 6.28
CA VAL A 110 -3.49 -5.71 6.86
C VAL A 110 -4.83 -6.15 7.45
N THR A 111 -5.16 -7.42 7.27
CA THR A 111 -6.36 -8.04 7.88
C THR A 111 -6.45 -7.65 9.35
N PRO A 112 -7.58 -7.06 9.83
CA PRO A 112 -7.68 -6.48 11.15
C PRO A 112 -7.20 -7.37 12.28
N LYS A 113 -7.60 -8.64 12.28
CA LYS A 113 -7.21 -9.64 13.31
C LYS A 113 -5.72 -10.00 13.31
N LEU A 114 -5.01 -9.73 12.22
CA LEU A 114 -3.58 -10.03 12.05
C LEU A 114 -2.69 -8.79 12.23
N GLN A 115 -3.29 -7.64 12.50
CA GLN A 115 -2.53 -6.43 12.81
C GLN A 115 -1.76 -6.62 14.12
N GLY A 116 -0.56 -6.00 14.19
CA GLY A 116 0.36 -6.22 15.32
C GLY A 116 1.27 -7.44 15.15
N GLY A 117 0.98 -8.35 14.21
CA GLY A 117 1.77 -9.57 13.93
C GLY A 117 2.98 -9.37 13.01
N GLY A 118 3.33 -8.13 12.63
CA GLY A 118 4.52 -7.84 11.83
C GLY A 118 4.30 -7.76 10.32
N ILE A 119 3.14 -8.17 9.78
CA ILE A 119 2.85 -8.12 8.34
C ILE A 119 3.03 -6.70 7.77
N GLY A 120 2.50 -5.68 8.47
CA GLY A 120 2.67 -4.29 8.05
C GLY A 120 4.13 -3.87 7.95
N LYS A 121 4.97 -4.29 8.89
CA LYS A 121 6.42 -4.02 8.84
C LYS A 121 7.09 -4.70 7.65
N ILE A 122 6.71 -5.95 7.36
CA ILE A 122 7.25 -6.69 6.20
C ILE A 122 6.88 -5.97 4.90
N LEU A 123 5.61 -5.59 4.71
CA LEU A 123 5.16 -4.86 3.53
C LEU A 123 5.81 -3.49 3.41
N LEU A 124 6.00 -2.77 4.53
CA LEU A 124 6.67 -1.46 4.51
C LEU A 124 8.12 -1.58 4.04
N HIS A 125 8.87 -2.56 4.56
CA HIS A 125 10.25 -2.82 4.13
C HIS A 125 10.31 -3.27 2.66
N ALA A 126 9.40 -4.15 2.23
CA ALA A 126 9.32 -4.55 0.82
C ALA A 126 9.02 -3.36 -0.11
N SER A 127 8.20 -2.41 0.35
CA SER A 127 7.91 -1.16 -0.38
C SER A 127 9.15 -0.28 -0.52
N GLU A 128 9.94 -0.16 0.55
CA GLU A 128 11.19 0.60 0.56
C GLU A 128 12.24 -0.07 -0.36
N ASP A 129 12.35 -1.40 -0.33
CA ASP A 129 13.26 -2.15 -1.18
C ASP A 129 12.86 -2.02 -2.66
N TYR A 130 11.55 -2.13 -2.96
CA TYR A 130 11.03 -1.92 -4.32
C TYR A 130 11.34 -0.50 -4.82
N ALA A 131 11.08 0.52 -4.00
CA ALA A 131 11.34 1.91 -4.35
C ALA A 131 12.82 2.16 -4.73
N LYS A 132 13.76 1.56 -3.96
CA LYS A 132 15.20 1.61 -4.27
C LYS A 132 15.53 0.90 -5.59
N GLN A 133 14.93 -0.27 -5.84
CA GLN A 133 15.17 -1.06 -7.07
C GLN A 133 14.73 -0.30 -8.32
N VAL A 134 13.64 0.49 -8.26
CA VAL A 134 13.17 1.31 -9.38
C VAL A 134 13.80 2.71 -9.41
N GLY A 135 14.82 2.97 -8.58
CA GLY A 135 15.62 4.19 -8.59
C GLY A 135 14.96 5.40 -7.91
N CYS A 136 13.95 5.18 -7.07
CA CYS A 136 13.34 6.26 -6.29
C CYS A 136 14.22 6.65 -5.10
N ARG A 137 14.28 7.95 -4.81
CA ARG A 137 15.08 8.52 -3.70
C ARG A 137 14.31 8.64 -2.41
N SER A 138 12.99 8.68 -2.49
CA SER A 138 12.13 8.76 -1.31
C SER A 138 10.81 8.01 -1.53
N ILE A 139 10.18 7.67 -0.42
CA ILE A 139 8.85 7.10 -0.35
C ILE A 139 7.98 8.02 0.52
N TYR A 140 6.77 8.34 0.05
CA TYR A 140 5.87 9.24 0.74
C TYR A 140 4.44 8.73 0.74
N MET A 141 3.64 9.24 1.67
CA MET A 141 2.25 8.85 1.84
C MET A 141 1.41 9.99 2.39
N SER A 142 0.10 9.87 2.19
CA SER A 142 -0.91 10.73 2.80
C SER A 142 -1.59 9.98 3.93
N VAL A 143 -1.55 10.51 5.15
CA VAL A 143 -2.21 9.94 6.32
C VAL A 143 -3.20 10.95 6.88
N ILE A 144 -4.42 10.52 7.25
CA ILE A 144 -5.39 11.42 7.89
C ILE A 144 -4.78 11.95 9.19
N SER A 145 -4.68 13.28 9.31
CA SER A 145 -3.87 13.97 10.34
C SER A 145 -4.27 13.66 11.78
N VAL A 146 -5.50 13.23 12.01
CA VAL A 146 -6.01 12.85 13.33
C VAL A 146 -5.70 11.40 13.74
N ARG A 147 -5.09 10.61 12.85
CA ARG A 147 -4.70 9.22 13.15
C ARG A 147 -3.32 9.17 13.81
N THR A 148 -3.22 9.74 15.00
CA THR A 148 -1.96 9.93 15.73
C THR A 148 -1.19 8.63 15.98
N GLU A 149 -1.87 7.53 16.30
CA GLU A 149 -1.23 6.23 16.54
C GLU A 149 -0.56 5.70 15.27
N LEU A 150 -1.23 5.83 14.13
CA LEU A 150 -0.70 5.41 12.83
C LEU A 150 0.46 6.31 12.39
N ILE A 151 0.35 7.62 12.54
CA ILE A 151 1.41 8.59 12.28
C ILE A 151 2.64 8.25 13.12
N ASN A 152 2.48 8.03 14.42
CA ASN A 152 3.56 7.65 15.33
C ASN A 152 4.20 6.30 14.94
N TRP A 153 3.40 5.37 14.40
CA TRP A 153 3.93 4.12 13.89
C TRP A 153 4.87 4.36 12.70
N TYR A 154 4.48 5.20 11.72
CA TYR A 154 5.35 5.56 10.59
C TYR A 154 6.60 6.32 11.03
N ILE A 155 6.47 7.27 11.98
CA ILE A 155 7.62 8.00 12.53
C ILE A 155 8.65 7.05 13.13
N ARG A 156 8.22 6.02 13.88
CA ARG A 156 9.12 4.98 14.42
C ARG A 156 9.80 4.14 13.33
N HIS A 157 9.28 4.16 12.10
CA HIS A 157 9.89 3.50 10.93
C HIS A 157 10.70 4.47 10.06
N GLY A 158 10.98 5.68 10.55
CA GLY A 158 11.87 6.65 9.91
C GLY A 158 11.19 7.61 8.93
N TYR A 159 9.86 7.64 8.89
CA TYR A 159 9.13 8.66 8.15
C TYR A 159 9.08 9.96 8.96
N VAL A 160 9.09 11.08 8.26
CA VAL A 160 9.01 12.41 8.87
C VAL A 160 7.82 13.17 8.31
N ASP A 161 7.24 14.05 9.14
CA ASP A 161 6.24 15.01 8.70
C ASP A 161 6.92 16.07 7.82
N THR A 162 6.47 16.20 6.57
CA THR A 162 7.01 17.19 5.63
C THR A 162 6.53 18.61 5.93
N GLY A 163 5.53 18.77 6.79
CA GLY A 163 4.81 20.01 7.03
C GLY A 163 3.67 20.27 6.03
N GLU A 164 3.60 19.51 4.93
CA GLU A 164 2.54 19.63 3.94
C GLU A 164 1.21 19.06 4.47
N ARG A 165 0.12 19.82 4.23
CA ARG A 165 -1.26 19.43 4.55
C ARG A 165 -2.10 19.53 3.29
N LYS A 166 -3.00 18.55 3.09
CA LYS A 166 -3.95 18.55 1.97
C LYS A 166 -5.36 18.32 2.48
N PRO A 167 -6.35 19.08 2.02
CA PRO A 167 -7.74 18.77 2.36
C PRO A 167 -8.09 17.37 1.87
N PHE A 168 -8.77 16.61 2.72
CA PHE A 168 -9.35 15.33 2.30
C PHE A 168 -10.82 15.59 1.98
N THR A 169 -11.11 15.79 0.71
CA THR A 169 -12.48 16.04 0.22
C THR A 169 -13.19 14.73 -0.08
N GLU A 170 -14.50 14.69 0.18
CA GLU A 170 -15.34 13.54 -0.19
C GLU A 170 -15.38 13.36 -1.70
N ASP A 171 -15.20 12.13 -2.14
CA ASP A 171 -15.29 11.73 -3.57
C ASP A 171 -16.66 11.15 -3.94
N GLY A 172 -17.57 11.02 -2.97
CA GLY A 172 -18.89 10.42 -3.12
C GLY A 172 -18.88 8.90 -3.32
N LYS A 173 -17.72 8.25 -3.28
CA LYS A 173 -17.55 6.81 -3.55
C LYS A 173 -17.02 6.03 -2.35
N THR A 174 -16.09 6.61 -1.61
CA THR A 174 -15.34 5.91 -0.55
C THR A 174 -15.89 6.12 0.86
N GLY A 175 -17.11 6.62 0.97
CA GLY A 175 -17.81 6.85 2.22
C GLY A 175 -18.05 8.35 2.51
N LYS A 176 -18.83 8.64 3.56
CA LYS A 176 -19.16 9.98 3.99
C LYS A 176 -18.30 10.38 5.18
N HIS A 177 -17.65 11.53 5.12
CA HIS A 177 -16.86 12.07 6.23
C HIS A 177 -17.79 12.45 7.41
N LEU A 178 -17.42 12.03 8.61
CA LEU A 178 -18.14 12.35 9.84
C LEU A 178 -17.70 13.70 10.43
N ARG A 179 -16.62 14.27 9.90
CA ARG A 179 -16.09 15.60 10.21
C ARG A 179 -15.16 16.06 9.09
N GLU A 180 -14.71 17.29 9.12
CA GLU A 180 -13.65 17.76 8.24
C GLU A 180 -12.36 16.98 8.49
N LEU A 181 -11.75 16.52 7.41
CA LEU A 181 -10.52 15.73 7.41
C LEU A 181 -9.46 16.39 6.53
N GLU A 182 -8.22 16.23 6.93
CA GLU A 182 -7.05 16.61 6.13
C GLU A 182 -6.01 15.49 6.16
N PHE A 183 -5.18 15.46 5.14
CA PHE A 183 -4.01 14.62 5.08
C PHE A 183 -2.77 15.35 5.57
N MET A 184 -1.98 14.66 6.37
CA MET A 184 -0.58 14.93 6.64
C MET A 184 0.27 14.15 5.66
N ILE A 185 1.28 14.78 5.07
CA ILE A 185 2.22 14.10 4.18
C ILE A 185 3.43 13.66 4.98
N LEU A 186 3.65 12.36 5.02
CA LEU A 186 4.84 11.74 5.60
C LEU A 186 5.78 11.30 4.49
N GLU A 187 7.08 11.45 4.69
CA GLU A 187 8.10 11.06 3.71
C GLU A 187 9.32 10.46 4.40
N LYS A 188 9.97 9.50 3.74
CA LYS A 188 11.23 8.90 4.16
C LYS A 188 12.21 8.92 2.99
N ALA A 189 13.41 9.46 3.21
CA ALA A 189 14.55 9.32 2.30
C ALA A 189 15.07 7.87 2.36
N LEU A 190 15.46 7.34 1.20
CA LEU A 190 15.84 5.93 1.03
C LEU A 190 17.36 5.70 0.96
N TYR A 191 18.15 6.78 0.96
CA TYR A 191 19.62 6.78 0.86
C TYR A 191 20.23 7.69 1.91
#